data_5a6f86eb8e0d814ce1d50745dd05aab6
#
_entry.id   5a6f86eb8e0d814ce1d50745dd05aab6
#
_cell.length_a   1.000
_cell.length_b   1.000
_cell.length_c   1.000
_cell.angle_alpha   90.00
_cell.angle_beta   90.00
_cell.angle_gamma   90.00
#
_symmetry.space_group_name_H-M   'P 1'
#
loop_
_entity.id
_entity.type
_entity.pdbx_description
1 polymer ?
#
loop_
_entity_poly.entity_id
_entity_poly.type
_entity_poly.pdbx_seq_one_letter_code
_entity_poly.pdbx_strand_id
1 'polypeptide(L)'
;MPQTTHEKPTAELPDPRAKAGRGIVPVLAFAGITVAVMQTLLVPVIKDLPALLHTDPSNATWVMTATLLAGAVATPIMGRLGDLYGKRGMLLASLAVMVVGSLICAFTDDLVIMIVGRALQGFAMGAIPLGIGIMRDELPREKLGSAMALMSSSIGVGGGLALPAAALVAQHTDWHALFFGSAGLGVLAMALTVLAVPETTLRAPGRFDTVGALGLSLGLVLLLLPITKGSDWGWASPTTLGLLAASLVVLMLWGLFELRSDAPLVDLRTTARREVLLTNLTSIMVGVAFYAVSLVLPQLLQLPTSTGYGLGRSMVVAGLCVAPLGLTMMFVAPLYARISARKGPKVSLILGMLIIAIGYGAGLGLMSAAWQTVVIAVLLGAGIGLAYSSLPALIIGAVDASETGAANGLNTLMRSIGTSVSSAVIGMVLAHTSTRMGSVTVPTMHGFRISFLIATGAVVAGLVLASFLPSRRTATAPVLLASSEGDAAVRRAASAAAEDVGPLPLPGPEGFRGRVLDASGAPVTGANVTLIDRQGRQAGLTTTDPWGRWALAAPEAGTFVLAASAAGHAPRACPASGGSAVTDLVLGAVSAPERRTAVPS
;
A
#
# COMPACT_ATOMS: atom_id res chain seq x y z
N MET A 1 17.05 -26.44 57.56
CA MET A 1 17.40 -25.86 56.27
C MET A 1 16.38 -26.36 55.25
N PRO A 2 15.42 -25.56 54.77
CA PRO A 2 14.50 -25.96 53.72
C PRO A 2 15.18 -25.66 52.37
N GLN A 3 15.14 -26.64 51.49
CA GLN A 3 15.62 -26.55 50.11
C GLN A 3 14.66 -25.69 49.27
N THR A 4 15.16 -24.58 48.75
CA THR A 4 14.48 -23.77 47.73
C THR A 4 14.58 -24.47 46.38
N THR A 5 13.50 -25.07 45.93
CA THR A 5 13.33 -25.55 44.55
C THR A 5 13.18 -24.31 43.65
N HIS A 6 14.17 -24.03 42.83
CA HIS A 6 14.09 -23.10 41.71
C HIS A 6 13.16 -23.68 40.64
N GLU A 7 11.95 -23.19 40.58
CA GLU A 7 11.03 -23.40 39.46
C GLU A 7 11.61 -22.71 38.22
N LYS A 8 11.96 -23.51 37.20
CA LYS A 8 12.37 -23.01 35.90
C LYS A 8 11.22 -22.21 35.27
N PRO A 9 11.48 -21.03 34.69
CA PRO A 9 10.44 -20.31 33.93
C PRO A 9 9.94 -21.20 32.79
N THR A 10 8.64 -21.44 32.76
CA THR A 10 7.95 -22.12 31.66
C THR A 10 8.26 -21.36 30.38
N ALA A 11 8.95 -22.02 29.47
CA ALA A 11 9.20 -21.47 28.12
C ALA A 11 7.84 -21.20 27.48
N GLU A 12 7.55 -19.92 27.21
CA GLU A 12 6.44 -19.52 26.36
C GLU A 12 6.54 -20.29 25.04
N LEU A 13 5.52 -21.09 24.73
CA LEU A 13 5.40 -21.76 23.45
C LEU A 13 5.43 -20.68 22.36
N PRO A 14 6.34 -20.76 21.39
CA PRO A 14 6.45 -19.76 20.35
C PRO A 14 5.14 -19.68 19.58
N ASP A 15 4.56 -18.48 19.49
CA ASP A 15 3.35 -18.19 18.73
C ASP A 15 3.48 -18.79 17.32
N PRO A 16 2.59 -19.70 16.90
CA PRO A 16 2.64 -20.32 15.57
C PRO A 16 2.64 -19.29 14.44
N ARG A 17 2.02 -18.10 14.66
CA ARG A 17 2.01 -16.97 13.74
C ARG A 17 3.40 -16.30 13.59
N ALA A 18 4.25 -16.37 14.59
CA ALA A 18 5.60 -15.81 14.55
C ALA A 18 6.54 -16.58 13.59
N LYS A 19 6.30 -17.88 13.39
CA LYS A 19 7.05 -18.72 12.43
C LYS A 19 6.52 -18.59 11.00
N ALA A 20 5.20 -18.48 10.81
CA ALA A 20 4.57 -18.32 9.51
C ALA A 20 4.97 -17.00 8.81
N GLY A 21 5.15 -15.90 9.55
CA GLY A 21 5.47 -14.59 8.98
C GLY A 21 6.86 -14.43 8.35
N ARG A 22 7.81 -15.36 8.59
CA ARG A 22 9.20 -15.20 8.10
C ARG A 22 9.38 -15.38 6.59
N GLY A 23 8.51 -16.16 5.94
CA GLY A 23 8.56 -16.41 4.48
C GLY A 23 7.65 -15.48 3.66
N ILE A 24 6.59 -14.95 4.24
CA ILE A 24 5.55 -14.18 3.52
C ILE A 24 6.12 -12.89 2.93
N VAL A 25 6.82 -12.09 3.73
CA VAL A 25 7.30 -10.76 3.31
C VAL A 25 8.29 -10.83 2.14
N PRO A 26 9.35 -11.67 2.17
CA PRO A 26 10.26 -11.77 1.03
C PRO A 26 9.59 -12.32 -0.23
N VAL A 27 8.63 -13.24 -0.12
CA VAL A 27 7.90 -13.79 -1.28
C VAL A 27 7.01 -12.73 -1.91
N LEU A 28 6.26 -11.97 -1.12
CA LEU A 28 5.43 -10.88 -1.65
C LEU A 28 6.29 -9.73 -2.21
N ALA A 29 7.43 -9.41 -1.59
CA ALA A 29 8.39 -8.46 -2.14
C ALA A 29 8.97 -8.95 -3.48
N PHE A 30 9.28 -10.24 -3.61
CA PHE A 30 9.73 -10.83 -4.86
C PHE A 30 8.64 -10.76 -5.96
N ALA A 31 7.38 -11.01 -5.63
CA ALA A 31 6.27 -10.79 -6.55
C ALA A 31 6.19 -9.31 -7.00
N GLY A 32 6.38 -8.36 -6.08
CA GLY A 32 6.47 -6.93 -6.40
C GLY A 32 7.65 -6.58 -7.33
N ILE A 33 8.83 -7.18 -7.10
CA ILE A 33 10.01 -7.06 -7.99
C ILE A 33 9.66 -7.60 -9.39
N THR A 34 9.05 -8.77 -9.47
CA THR A 34 8.66 -9.40 -10.74
C THR A 34 7.75 -8.49 -11.56
N VAL A 35 6.74 -7.87 -10.92
CA VAL A 35 5.85 -6.91 -11.57
C VAL A 35 6.60 -5.65 -12.03
N ALA A 36 7.53 -5.13 -11.24
CA ALA A 36 8.31 -3.95 -11.58
C ALA A 36 9.29 -4.24 -12.75
N VAL A 37 9.92 -5.41 -12.73
CA VAL A 37 10.77 -5.88 -13.86
C VAL A 37 9.97 -5.94 -15.14
N MET A 38 8.79 -6.58 -15.12
CA MET A 38 7.90 -6.69 -16.28
C MET A 38 7.54 -5.33 -16.88
N GLN A 39 7.34 -4.30 -16.06
CA GLN A 39 7.02 -2.96 -16.55
C GLN A 39 8.17 -2.28 -17.29
N THR A 40 9.42 -2.53 -16.89
CA THR A 40 10.61 -1.82 -17.38
C THR A 40 11.42 -2.60 -18.39
N LEU A 41 11.14 -3.90 -18.58
CA LEU A 41 11.94 -4.80 -19.42
C LEU A 41 12.08 -4.35 -20.90
N LEU A 42 11.08 -3.65 -21.45
CA LEU A 42 11.12 -3.16 -22.84
C LEU A 42 11.77 -1.80 -23.02
N VAL A 43 12.07 -1.07 -21.95
CA VAL A 43 12.68 0.27 -22.06
C VAL A 43 13.98 0.28 -22.90
N PRO A 44 14.87 -0.73 -22.79
CA PRO A 44 16.07 -0.79 -23.61
C PRO A 44 15.82 -0.90 -25.12
N VAL A 45 14.78 -1.63 -25.51
CA VAL A 45 14.47 -1.93 -26.93
C VAL A 45 13.41 -1.01 -27.53
N ILE A 46 12.93 0.00 -26.78
CA ILE A 46 11.82 0.87 -27.21
C ILE A 46 12.09 1.59 -28.53
N LYS A 47 13.35 1.97 -28.78
CA LYS A 47 13.79 2.66 -29.99
C LYS A 47 13.78 1.74 -31.21
N ASP A 48 13.98 0.45 -30.98
CA ASP A 48 14.10 -0.57 -32.03
C ASP A 48 12.74 -1.25 -32.29
N LEU A 49 11.78 -1.10 -31.39
CA LEU A 49 10.43 -1.68 -31.51
C LEU A 49 9.73 -1.42 -32.85
N PRO A 50 9.79 -0.20 -33.44
CA PRO A 50 9.17 0.04 -34.75
C PRO A 50 9.75 -0.86 -35.85
N ALA A 51 11.05 -1.07 -35.85
CA ALA A 51 11.73 -1.95 -36.80
C ALA A 51 11.45 -3.42 -36.49
N LEU A 52 11.47 -3.82 -35.22
CA LEU A 52 11.23 -5.19 -34.77
C LEU A 52 9.79 -5.66 -35.04
N LEU A 53 8.81 -4.76 -34.92
CA LEU A 53 7.40 -5.06 -35.14
C LEU A 53 6.91 -4.60 -36.53
N HIS A 54 7.80 -4.20 -37.42
CA HIS A 54 7.50 -3.75 -38.79
C HIS A 54 6.35 -2.71 -38.83
N THR A 55 6.38 -1.71 -37.94
CA THR A 55 5.30 -0.74 -37.77
C THR A 55 5.82 0.69 -37.59
N ASP A 56 4.93 1.67 -37.69
CA ASP A 56 5.27 3.07 -37.43
C ASP A 56 5.62 3.30 -35.94
N PRO A 57 6.53 4.26 -35.63
CA PRO A 57 6.90 4.59 -34.26
C PRO A 57 5.71 4.92 -33.34
N SER A 58 4.69 5.60 -33.85
CA SER A 58 3.49 5.94 -33.08
C SER A 58 2.68 4.71 -32.70
N ASN A 59 2.64 3.68 -33.58
CA ASN A 59 1.98 2.41 -33.32
C ASN A 59 2.76 1.55 -32.33
N ALA A 60 4.09 1.52 -32.43
CA ALA A 60 4.93 0.77 -31.49
C ALA A 60 4.75 1.22 -30.03
N THR A 61 4.43 2.50 -29.78
CA THR A 61 4.18 3.02 -28.41
C THR A 61 2.95 2.39 -27.75
N TRP A 62 2.02 1.80 -28.53
CA TRP A 62 0.87 1.07 -27.96
C TRP A 62 1.28 -0.12 -27.10
N VAL A 63 2.41 -0.74 -27.38
CA VAL A 63 2.96 -1.85 -26.59
C VAL A 63 3.20 -1.43 -25.13
N MET A 64 3.65 -0.20 -24.90
CA MET A 64 3.83 0.33 -23.55
C MET A 64 2.50 0.84 -22.96
N THR A 65 1.72 1.56 -23.76
CA THR A 65 0.44 2.15 -23.36
C THR A 65 -0.55 1.08 -22.90
N ALA A 66 -0.65 -0.05 -23.61
CA ALA A 66 -1.56 -1.13 -23.26
C ALA A 66 -1.31 -1.69 -21.84
N THR A 67 -0.04 -1.89 -21.47
CA THR A 67 0.30 -2.37 -20.13
C THR A 67 -0.09 -1.38 -19.05
N LEU A 68 0.15 -0.08 -19.26
CA LEU A 68 -0.17 0.96 -18.29
C LEU A 68 -1.69 1.12 -18.12
N LEU A 69 -2.44 1.13 -19.22
CA LEU A 69 -3.90 1.22 -19.20
C LEU A 69 -4.53 0.00 -18.50
N ALA A 70 -4.12 -1.21 -18.92
CA ALA A 70 -4.62 -2.43 -18.31
C ALA A 70 -4.26 -2.52 -16.82
N GLY A 71 -3.06 -2.10 -16.44
CA GLY A 71 -2.64 -2.07 -15.05
C GLY A 71 -3.44 -1.07 -14.20
N ALA A 72 -3.73 0.11 -14.73
CA ALA A 72 -4.54 1.11 -14.04
C ALA A 72 -5.98 0.60 -13.80
N VAL A 73 -6.56 -0.08 -14.78
CA VAL A 73 -7.89 -0.71 -14.68
C VAL A 73 -7.87 -1.92 -13.74
N ALA A 74 -6.87 -2.79 -13.88
CA ALA A 74 -6.80 -4.03 -13.12
C ALA A 74 -6.56 -3.79 -11.62
N THR A 75 -5.82 -2.75 -11.24
CA THR A 75 -5.39 -2.52 -9.86
C THR A 75 -6.55 -2.41 -8.86
N PRO A 76 -7.56 -1.52 -9.04
CA PRO A 76 -8.71 -1.45 -8.13
C PRO A 76 -9.60 -2.69 -8.22
N ILE A 77 -9.78 -3.26 -9.41
CA ILE A 77 -10.59 -4.45 -9.64
C ILE A 77 -10.00 -5.65 -8.90
N MET A 78 -8.71 -5.93 -9.07
CA MET A 78 -8.02 -7.02 -8.39
C MET A 78 -7.97 -6.83 -6.88
N GLY A 79 -7.84 -5.59 -6.40
CA GLY A 79 -7.96 -5.26 -4.99
C GLY A 79 -9.32 -5.68 -4.42
N ARG A 80 -10.41 -5.31 -5.07
CA ARG A 80 -11.78 -5.66 -4.66
C ARG A 80 -12.06 -7.16 -4.77
N LEU A 81 -11.65 -7.78 -5.87
CA LEU A 81 -11.77 -9.24 -6.04
C LEU A 81 -11.00 -9.99 -4.94
N GLY A 82 -9.83 -9.49 -4.55
CA GLY A 82 -9.04 -10.05 -3.45
C GLY A 82 -9.75 -9.94 -2.11
N ASP A 83 -10.41 -8.82 -1.83
CA ASP A 83 -11.19 -8.64 -0.61
C ASP A 83 -12.43 -9.55 -0.56
N LEU A 84 -13.09 -9.81 -1.71
CA LEU A 84 -14.29 -10.65 -1.81
C LEU A 84 -13.98 -12.15 -1.85
N TYR A 85 -13.04 -12.56 -2.70
CA TYR A 85 -12.81 -13.99 -3.03
C TYR A 85 -11.54 -14.57 -2.41
N GLY A 86 -10.70 -13.75 -1.80
CA GLY A 86 -9.45 -14.16 -1.16
C GLY A 86 -8.21 -13.62 -1.88
N LYS A 87 -7.36 -12.95 -1.11
CA LYS A 87 -6.21 -12.19 -1.63
C LYS A 87 -5.14 -13.07 -2.26
N ARG A 88 -4.87 -14.26 -1.67
CA ARG A 88 -3.90 -15.21 -2.22
C ARG A 88 -4.33 -15.75 -3.59
N GLY A 89 -5.59 -16.19 -3.71
CA GLY A 89 -6.13 -16.69 -4.98
C GLY A 89 -6.05 -15.64 -6.09
N MET A 90 -6.40 -14.38 -5.79
CA MET A 90 -6.35 -13.29 -6.76
C MET A 90 -4.90 -12.86 -7.09
N LEU A 91 -3.97 -12.95 -6.14
CA LEU A 91 -2.54 -12.76 -6.40
C LEU A 91 -2.01 -13.79 -7.39
N LEU A 92 -2.32 -15.06 -7.19
CA LEU A 92 -1.95 -16.14 -8.10
C LEU A 92 -2.58 -15.96 -9.49
N ALA A 93 -3.86 -15.56 -9.56
CA ALA A 93 -4.54 -15.26 -10.81
C ALA A 93 -3.87 -14.09 -11.56
N SER A 94 -3.51 -13.00 -10.85
CA SER A 94 -2.78 -11.87 -11.46
C SER A 94 -1.44 -12.28 -12.04
N LEU A 95 -0.66 -13.08 -11.29
CA LEU A 95 0.63 -13.60 -11.76
C LEU A 95 0.47 -14.59 -12.92
N ALA A 96 -0.57 -15.45 -12.91
CA ALA A 96 -0.85 -16.39 -13.99
C ALA A 96 -1.19 -15.67 -15.29
N VAL A 97 -2.05 -14.65 -15.23
CA VAL A 97 -2.40 -13.81 -16.39
C VAL A 97 -1.15 -13.11 -16.93
N MET A 98 -0.25 -12.62 -16.06
CA MET A 98 1.03 -12.04 -16.46
C MET A 98 1.92 -13.05 -17.18
N VAL A 99 2.02 -14.28 -16.67
CA VAL A 99 2.81 -15.35 -17.30
C VAL A 99 2.26 -15.66 -18.69
N VAL A 100 0.95 -15.81 -18.82
CA VAL A 100 0.29 -16.03 -20.13
C VAL A 100 0.58 -14.87 -21.08
N GLY A 101 0.41 -13.62 -20.62
CA GLY A 101 0.74 -12.44 -21.43
C GLY A 101 2.21 -12.38 -21.83
N SER A 102 3.12 -12.76 -20.92
CA SER A 102 4.56 -12.83 -21.22
C SER A 102 4.88 -13.89 -22.27
N LEU A 103 4.27 -15.06 -22.18
CA LEU A 103 4.44 -16.12 -23.19
C LEU A 103 3.87 -15.70 -24.55
N ILE A 104 2.71 -15.05 -24.59
CA ILE A 104 2.16 -14.50 -25.84
C ILE A 104 3.17 -13.55 -26.49
N CYS A 105 3.72 -12.60 -25.71
CA CYS A 105 4.73 -11.67 -26.21
C CYS A 105 6.03 -12.35 -26.62
N ALA A 106 6.40 -13.46 -25.96
CA ALA A 106 7.62 -14.20 -26.24
C ALA A 106 7.59 -14.97 -27.59
N PHE A 107 6.40 -15.22 -28.15
CA PHE A 107 6.23 -16.00 -29.38
C PHE A 107 5.66 -15.19 -30.55
N THR A 108 5.64 -13.84 -30.49
CA THR A 108 5.02 -13.03 -31.54
C THR A 108 5.85 -11.83 -31.95
N ASP A 109 5.86 -11.57 -33.27
CA ASP A 109 6.33 -10.33 -33.88
C ASP A 109 5.17 -9.46 -34.38
N ASP A 110 3.92 -9.94 -34.24
CA ASP A 110 2.74 -9.17 -34.61
C ASP A 110 2.40 -8.11 -33.57
N LEU A 111 2.22 -6.86 -34.00
CA LEU A 111 1.92 -5.73 -33.14
C LEU A 111 0.64 -5.92 -32.31
N VAL A 112 -0.43 -6.44 -32.94
CA VAL A 112 -1.75 -6.55 -32.27
C VAL A 112 -1.69 -7.63 -31.19
N ILE A 113 -1.09 -8.78 -31.50
CA ILE A 113 -0.90 -9.87 -30.55
C ILE A 113 0.02 -9.42 -29.39
N MET A 114 1.08 -8.65 -29.71
CA MET A 114 1.98 -8.05 -28.70
C MET A 114 1.20 -7.11 -27.78
N ILE A 115 0.35 -6.23 -28.30
CA ILE A 115 -0.50 -5.33 -27.50
C ILE A 115 -1.41 -6.12 -26.57
N VAL A 116 -2.04 -7.21 -27.04
CA VAL A 116 -2.88 -8.07 -26.22
C VAL A 116 -2.06 -8.72 -25.09
N GLY A 117 -0.91 -9.30 -25.41
CA GLY A 117 -0.02 -9.89 -24.41
C GLY A 117 0.43 -8.86 -23.35
N ARG A 118 0.76 -7.64 -23.78
CA ARG A 118 1.12 -6.52 -22.88
C ARG A 118 -0.04 -6.04 -22.01
N ALA A 119 -1.26 -6.03 -22.55
CA ALA A 119 -2.45 -5.75 -21.76
C ALA A 119 -2.68 -6.81 -20.67
N LEU A 120 -2.51 -8.10 -21.01
CA LEU A 120 -2.58 -9.18 -20.02
C LEU A 120 -1.50 -9.03 -18.94
N GLN A 121 -0.27 -8.69 -19.32
CA GLN A 121 0.79 -8.42 -18.34
C GLN A 121 0.42 -7.28 -17.36
N GLY A 122 -0.32 -6.27 -17.82
CA GLY A 122 -0.79 -5.16 -16.99
C GLY A 122 -1.62 -5.61 -15.78
N PHE A 123 -2.34 -6.73 -15.86
CA PHE A 123 -3.10 -7.28 -14.72
C PHE A 123 -2.23 -7.62 -13.51
N ALA A 124 -0.94 -7.88 -13.71
CA ALA A 124 0.00 -8.12 -12.62
C ALA A 124 0.15 -6.92 -11.66
N MET A 125 -0.19 -5.70 -12.08
CA MET A 125 -0.14 -4.53 -11.19
C MET A 125 -1.08 -4.67 -9.98
N GLY A 126 -2.12 -5.48 -10.08
CA GLY A 126 -2.99 -5.86 -8.96
C GLY A 126 -2.28 -6.65 -7.86
N ALA A 127 -1.13 -7.27 -8.12
CA ALA A 127 -0.37 -8.02 -7.12
C ALA A 127 0.14 -7.13 -5.96
N ILE A 128 0.39 -5.85 -6.22
CA ILE A 128 0.90 -4.91 -5.21
C ILE A 128 -0.14 -4.65 -4.10
N PRO A 129 -1.36 -4.17 -4.38
CA PRO A 129 -2.38 -3.98 -3.34
C PRO A 129 -2.80 -5.29 -2.67
N LEU A 130 -2.82 -6.41 -3.40
CA LEU A 130 -3.10 -7.73 -2.84
C LEU A 130 -2.01 -8.15 -1.85
N GLY A 131 -0.73 -7.97 -2.19
CA GLY A 131 0.40 -8.24 -1.31
C GLY A 131 0.35 -7.40 -0.03
N ILE A 132 0.03 -6.12 -0.13
CA ILE A 132 -0.18 -5.22 1.02
C ILE A 132 -1.33 -5.72 1.90
N GLY A 133 -2.45 -6.14 1.30
CA GLY A 133 -3.58 -6.71 2.01
C GLY A 133 -3.24 -7.99 2.77
N ILE A 134 -2.50 -8.91 2.13
CA ILE A 134 -2.02 -10.15 2.76
C ILE A 134 -1.09 -9.84 3.94
N MET A 135 -0.17 -8.89 3.78
CA MET A 135 0.73 -8.49 4.87
C MET A 135 -0.04 -7.94 6.07
N ARG A 136 -1.10 -7.15 5.83
CA ARG A 136 -1.96 -6.62 6.89
C ARG A 136 -2.69 -7.74 7.65
N ASP A 137 -3.18 -8.75 6.93
CA ASP A 137 -3.98 -9.83 7.50
C ASP A 137 -3.12 -10.83 8.31
N GLU A 138 -1.88 -11.09 7.86
CA GLU A 138 -1.04 -12.17 8.35
C GLU A 138 0.10 -11.73 9.30
N LEU A 139 0.44 -10.44 9.30
CA LEU A 139 1.58 -9.95 10.09
C LEU A 139 1.15 -9.25 11.38
N PRO A 140 1.90 -9.43 12.48
CA PRO A 140 1.75 -8.62 13.68
C PRO A 140 1.94 -7.13 13.38
N ARG A 141 1.23 -6.26 14.09
CA ARG A 141 1.26 -4.80 13.88
C ARG A 141 2.67 -4.21 13.93
N GLU A 142 3.54 -4.75 14.79
CA GLU A 142 4.93 -4.31 14.96
C GLU A 142 5.78 -4.53 13.71
N LYS A 143 5.48 -5.58 12.92
CA LYS A 143 6.22 -5.95 11.70
C LYS A 143 5.62 -5.34 10.44
N LEU A 144 4.38 -4.85 10.50
CA LEU A 144 3.65 -4.35 9.34
C LEU A 144 4.37 -3.17 8.68
N GLY A 145 4.89 -2.21 9.48
CA GLY A 145 5.62 -1.06 8.95
C GLY A 145 6.87 -1.45 8.14
N SER A 146 7.67 -2.38 8.64
CA SER A 146 8.86 -2.87 7.93
C SER A 146 8.52 -3.68 6.68
N ALA A 147 7.47 -4.49 6.75
CA ALA A 147 6.98 -5.28 5.62
C ALA A 147 6.46 -4.38 4.48
N MET A 148 5.69 -3.34 4.81
CA MET A 148 5.22 -2.35 3.84
C MET A 148 6.35 -1.58 3.19
N ALA A 149 7.36 -1.19 3.98
CA ALA A 149 8.54 -0.55 3.46
C ALA A 149 9.29 -1.45 2.46
N LEU A 150 9.44 -2.74 2.77
CA LEU A 150 10.08 -3.70 1.88
C LEU A 150 9.27 -3.90 0.59
N MET A 151 7.94 -4.03 0.70
CA MET A 151 7.05 -4.14 -0.46
C MET A 151 7.11 -2.90 -1.36
N SER A 152 7.10 -1.71 -0.78
CA SER A 152 7.23 -0.47 -1.54
C SER A 152 8.60 -0.32 -2.20
N SER A 153 9.66 -0.77 -1.51
CA SER A 153 11.03 -0.75 -2.03
C SER A 153 11.23 -1.74 -3.17
N SER A 154 10.49 -2.86 -3.19
CA SER A 154 10.59 -3.86 -4.25
C SER A 154 10.28 -3.29 -5.62
N ILE A 155 9.38 -2.30 -5.70
CA ILE A 155 9.06 -1.58 -6.95
C ILE A 155 10.28 -0.81 -7.45
N GLY A 156 10.98 -0.11 -6.56
CA GLY A 156 12.18 0.65 -6.90
C GLY A 156 13.35 -0.24 -7.31
N VAL A 157 13.58 -1.32 -6.55
CA VAL A 157 14.64 -2.32 -6.84
C VAL A 157 14.37 -3.01 -8.17
N GLY A 158 13.12 -3.46 -8.39
CA GLY A 158 12.73 -4.12 -9.64
C GLY A 158 12.92 -3.20 -10.84
N GLY A 159 12.43 -1.96 -10.78
CA GLY A 159 12.60 -0.98 -11.85
C GLY A 159 14.07 -0.58 -12.08
N GLY A 160 14.84 -0.35 -11.01
CA GLY A 160 16.25 0.07 -11.11
C GLY A 160 17.18 -1.01 -11.64
N LEU A 161 17.04 -2.25 -11.18
CA LEU A 161 17.88 -3.36 -11.63
C LEU A 161 17.44 -3.96 -12.97
N ALA A 162 16.16 -3.85 -13.29
CA ALA A 162 15.63 -4.38 -14.55
C ALA A 162 16.22 -3.69 -15.78
N LEU A 163 16.47 -2.37 -15.72
CA LEU A 163 17.01 -1.62 -16.86
C LEU A 163 18.37 -2.15 -17.33
N PRO A 164 19.41 -2.22 -16.48
CA PRO A 164 20.70 -2.75 -16.91
C PRO A 164 20.63 -4.25 -17.27
N ALA A 165 19.84 -5.05 -16.55
CA ALA A 165 19.66 -6.47 -16.84
C ALA A 165 18.97 -6.68 -18.20
N ALA A 166 17.90 -5.95 -18.48
CA ALA A 166 17.21 -6.03 -19.76
C ALA A 166 18.08 -5.53 -20.93
N ALA A 167 18.87 -4.47 -20.71
CA ALA A 167 19.83 -3.99 -21.71
C ALA A 167 20.90 -5.04 -22.02
N LEU A 168 21.44 -5.73 -21.02
CA LEU A 168 22.41 -6.83 -21.23
C LEU A 168 21.79 -8.00 -22.01
N VAL A 169 20.58 -8.42 -21.67
CA VAL A 169 19.87 -9.48 -22.38
C VAL A 169 19.62 -9.08 -23.84
N ALA A 170 19.09 -7.89 -24.07
CA ALA A 170 18.79 -7.41 -25.43
C ALA A 170 20.04 -7.21 -26.32
N GLN A 171 21.21 -6.97 -25.72
CA GLN A 171 22.46 -6.82 -26.46
C GLN A 171 23.10 -8.16 -26.88
N HIS A 172 22.84 -9.25 -26.14
CA HIS A 172 23.53 -10.52 -26.32
C HIS A 172 22.61 -11.65 -26.83
N THR A 173 21.29 -11.44 -26.79
CA THR A 173 20.30 -12.44 -27.18
C THR A 173 19.17 -11.80 -27.96
N ASP A 174 18.27 -12.63 -28.49
CA ASP A 174 17.02 -12.15 -29.07
C ASP A 174 16.17 -11.42 -28.02
N TRP A 175 15.53 -10.33 -28.40
CA TRP A 175 14.73 -9.48 -27.49
C TRP A 175 13.53 -10.21 -26.88
N HIS A 176 13.03 -11.30 -27.50
CA HIS A 176 11.99 -12.17 -26.94
C HIS A 176 12.44 -12.85 -25.65
N ALA A 177 13.76 -13.02 -25.43
CA ALA A 177 14.31 -13.58 -24.20
C ALA A 177 13.88 -12.76 -22.95
N LEU A 178 13.62 -11.46 -23.10
CA LEU A 178 13.10 -10.60 -22.04
C LEU A 178 11.74 -11.10 -21.55
N PHE A 179 10.88 -11.52 -22.46
CA PHE A 179 9.56 -12.03 -22.11
C PHE A 179 9.60 -13.45 -21.53
N PHE A 180 10.48 -14.31 -22.04
CA PHE A 180 10.73 -15.61 -21.40
C PHE A 180 11.28 -15.45 -19.99
N GLY A 181 12.18 -14.50 -19.75
CA GLY A 181 12.68 -14.15 -18.43
C GLY A 181 11.55 -13.67 -17.50
N SER A 182 10.67 -12.79 -18.00
CA SER A 182 9.50 -12.32 -17.25
C SER A 182 8.53 -13.46 -16.91
N ALA A 183 8.27 -14.37 -17.85
CA ALA A 183 7.44 -15.55 -17.62
C ALA A 183 8.06 -16.46 -16.54
N GLY A 184 9.38 -16.72 -16.62
CA GLY A 184 10.11 -17.53 -15.64
C GLY A 184 10.06 -16.93 -14.22
N LEU A 185 10.27 -15.61 -14.10
CA LEU A 185 10.12 -14.90 -12.83
C LEU A 185 8.68 -14.99 -12.29
N GLY A 186 7.68 -14.89 -13.18
CA GLY A 186 6.27 -15.02 -12.81
C GLY A 186 5.94 -16.41 -12.28
N VAL A 187 6.39 -17.46 -12.96
CA VAL A 187 6.20 -18.87 -12.52
C VAL A 187 6.88 -19.08 -11.17
N LEU A 188 8.10 -18.57 -10.98
CA LEU A 188 8.81 -18.66 -9.70
C LEU A 188 8.06 -17.93 -8.60
N ALA A 189 7.55 -16.72 -8.88
CA ALA A 189 6.76 -15.95 -7.91
C ALA A 189 5.46 -16.69 -7.53
N MET A 190 4.79 -17.33 -8.49
CA MET A 190 3.62 -18.18 -8.22
C MET A 190 3.99 -19.38 -7.34
N ALA A 191 5.04 -20.12 -7.66
CA ALA A 191 5.49 -21.27 -6.88
C ALA A 191 5.82 -20.88 -5.44
N LEU A 192 6.59 -19.80 -5.25
CA LEU A 192 6.92 -19.29 -3.93
C LEU A 192 5.67 -18.82 -3.17
N THR A 193 4.70 -18.20 -3.86
CA THR A 193 3.43 -17.77 -3.25
C THR A 193 2.61 -18.97 -2.78
N VAL A 194 2.54 -20.06 -3.57
CA VAL A 194 1.85 -21.29 -3.17
C VAL A 194 2.49 -21.92 -1.95
N LEU A 195 3.81 -21.90 -1.85
CA LEU A 195 4.57 -22.55 -0.77
C LEU A 195 4.58 -21.74 0.54
N ALA A 196 4.64 -20.40 0.46
CA ALA A 196 4.94 -19.58 1.63
C ALA A 196 3.78 -18.70 2.10
N VAL A 197 2.80 -18.41 1.23
CA VAL A 197 1.69 -17.50 1.59
C VAL A 197 0.47 -18.33 1.96
N PRO A 198 -0.04 -18.23 3.22
CA PRO A 198 -1.26 -18.92 3.62
C PRO A 198 -2.49 -18.30 2.96
N GLU A 199 -3.60 -19.02 2.96
CA GLU A 199 -4.87 -18.48 2.50
C GLU A 199 -5.46 -17.57 3.60
N THR A 200 -5.78 -16.32 3.21
CA THR A 200 -6.37 -15.36 4.15
C THR A 200 -7.85 -15.70 4.38
N THR A 201 -8.27 -15.75 5.64
CA THR A 201 -9.65 -16.07 6.03
C THR A 201 -10.57 -14.85 6.03
N LEU A 202 -10.00 -13.64 6.05
CA LEU A 202 -10.75 -12.38 6.05
C LEU A 202 -11.27 -12.09 4.63
N ARG A 203 -12.59 -12.07 4.50
CA ARG A 203 -13.29 -11.72 3.25
C ARG A 203 -14.29 -10.61 3.51
N ALA A 204 -14.39 -9.67 2.56
CA ALA A 204 -15.44 -8.66 2.60
C ALA A 204 -16.81 -9.30 2.29
N PRO A 205 -17.88 -8.88 2.97
CA PRO A 205 -19.23 -9.28 2.58
C PRO A 205 -19.64 -8.57 1.28
N GLY A 206 -20.56 -9.17 0.51
CA GLY A 206 -21.15 -8.57 -0.68
C GLY A 206 -20.86 -9.33 -1.97
N ARG A 207 -21.21 -8.69 -3.08
CA ARG A 207 -21.03 -9.21 -4.45
C ARG A 207 -20.10 -8.28 -5.23
N PHE A 208 -19.51 -8.81 -6.29
CA PHE A 208 -18.70 -8.00 -7.19
C PHE A 208 -19.59 -7.11 -8.06
N ASP A 209 -19.33 -5.81 -8.04
CA ASP A 209 -20.00 -4.82 -8.86
C ASP A 209 -19.40 -4.78 -10.27
N THR A 210 -19.99 -5.56 -11.17
CA THR A 210 -19.55 -5.64 -12.57
C THR A 210 -19.82 -4.33 -13.31
N VAL A 211 -20.94 -3.65 -13.02
CA VAL A 211 -21.30 -2.38 -13.68
C VAL A 211 -20.36 -1.28 -13.22
N GLY A 212 -20.10 -1.18 -11.92
CA GLY A 212 -19.11 -0.25 -11.37
C GLY A 212 -17.72 -0.50 -11.93
N ALA A 213 -17.31 -1.77 -12.07
CA ALA A 213 -16.02 -2.15 -12.66
C ALA A 213 -15.90 -1.73 -14.14
N LEU A 214 -16.93 -1.96 -14.94
CA LEU A 214 -16.95 -1.55 -16.35
C LEU A 214 -16.97 -0.02 -16.51
N GLY A 215 -17.76 0.69 -15.69
CA GLY A 215 -17.83 2.15 -15.69
C GLY A 215 -16.49 2.78 -15.32
N LEU A 216 -15.84 2.30 -14.24
CA LEU A 216 -14.51 2.75 -13.86
C LEU A 216 -13.48 2.45 -14.94
N SER A 217 -13.49 1.23 -15.49
CA SER A 217 -12.58 0.81 -16.55
C SER A 217 -12.68 1.71 -17.77
N LEU A 218 -13.90 1.97 -18.26
CA LEU A 218 -14.15 2.84 -19.39
C LEU A 218 -13.70 4.28 -19.09
N GLY A 219 -14.06 4.80 -17.91
CA GLY A 219 -13.66 6.14 -17.49
C GLY A 219 -12.14 6.31 -17.41
N LEU A 220 -11.43 5.30 -16.87
CA LEU A 220 -9.96 5.31 -16.79
C LEU A 220 -9.29 5.20 -18.16
N VAL A 221 -9.79 4.35 -19.04
CA VAL A 221 -9.27 4.24 -20.41
C VAL A 221 -9.46 5.56 -21.15
N LEU A 222 -10.66 6.15 -21.08
CA LEU A 222 -10.96 7.46 -21.69
C LEU A 222 -10.12 8.61 -21.09
N LEU A 223 -9.68 8.50 -19.83
CA LEU A 223 -8.80 9.47 -19.18
C LEU A 223 -7.35 9.28 -19.56
N LEU A 224 -6.82 8.07 -19.38
CA LEU A 224 -5.40 7.81 -19.49
C LEU A 224 -4.91 7.71 -20.93
N LEU A 225 -5.77 7.27 -21.85
CA LEU A 225 -5.44 7.16 -23.26
C LEU A 225 -5.06 8.50 -23.88
N PRO A 226 -5.88 9.56 -23.80
CA PRO A 226 -5.48 10.88 -24.31
C PRO A 226 -4.31 11.50 -23.54
N ILE A 227 -4.13 11.18 -22.25
CA ILE A 227 -2.96 11.62 -21.49
C ILE A 227 -1.68 10.97 -22.04
N THR A 228 -1.69 9.69 -22.38
CA THR A 228 -0.50 8.98 -22.90
C THR A 228 -0.22 9.25 -24.36
N LYS A 229 -1.25 9.50 -25.17
CA LYS A 229 -1.16 9.71 -26.62
C LYS A 229 -1.35 11.17 -27.07
N GLY A 230 -1.58 12.07 -26.13
CA GLY A 230 -1.86 13.48 -26.44
C GLY A 230 -0.70 14.20 -27.15
N SER A 231 0.56 13.79 -26.92
CA SER A 231 1.71 14.28 -27.68
C SER A 231 1.68 13.84 -29.15
N ASP A 232 1.21 12.63 -29.42
CA ASP A 232 1.16 12.06 -30.79
C ASP A 232 -0.05 12.61 -31.56
N TRP A 233 -1.19 12.74 -30.90
CA TRP A 233 -2.47 13.18 -31.51
C TRP A 233 -2.65 14.70 -31.53
N GLY A 234 -1.85 15.41 -30.73
CA GLY A 234 -2.02 16.84 -30.44
C GLY A 234 -2.97 17.11 -29.27
N TRP A 235 -2.51 17.88 -28.30
CA TRP A 235 -3.26 18.20 -27.07
C TRP A 235 -4.56 18.99 -27.34
N ALA A 236 -4.59 19.81 -28.39
CA ALA A 236 -5.77 20.58 -28.82
C ALA A 236 -6.62 19.86 -29.86
N SER A 237 -6.30 18.61 -30.20
CA SER A 237 -7.06 17.86 -31.20
C SER A 237 -8.47 17.53 -30.70
N PRO A 238 -9.48 17.49 -31.59
CA PRO A 238 -10.84 17.09 -31.21
C PRO A 238 -10.89 15.70 -30.56
N THR A 239 -10.03 14.78 -30.99
CA THR A 239 -9.92 13.43 -30.42
C THR A 239 -9.46 13.48 -28.97
N THR A 240 -8.37 14.19 -28.66
CA THR A 240 -7.84 14.32 -27.29
C THR A 240 -8.85 15.00 -26.37
N LEU A 241 -9.38 16.14 -26.78
CA LEU A 241 -10.34 16.89 -25.99
C LEU A 241 -11.68 16.15 -25.84
N GLY A 242 -12.14 15.47 -26.89
CA GLY A 242 -13.35 14.67 -26.88
C GLY A 242 -13.26 13.48 -25.92
N LEU A 243 -12.12 12.76 -25.91
CA LEU A 243 -11.90 11.66 -24.98
C LEU A 243 -11.79 12.14 -23.53
N LEU A 244 -11.13 13.29 -23.27
CA LEU A 244 -11.08 13.86 -21.92
C LEU A 244 -12.46 14.31 -21.45
N ALA A 245 -13.25 14.94 -22.30
CA ALA A 245 -14.63 15.32 -21.97
C ALA A 245 -15.51 14.07 -21.73
N ALA A 246 -15.40 13.05 -22.59
CA ALA A 246 -16.10 11.79 -22.41
C ALA A 246 -15.69 11.08 -21.10
N SER A 247 -14.41 11.09 -20.76
CA SER A 247 -13.93 10.55 -19.48
C SER A 247 -14.59 11.27 -18.30
N LEU A 248 -14.61 12.60 -18.31
CA LEU A 248 -15.23 13.37 -17.24
C LEU A 248 -16.71 12.99 -17.06
N VAL A 249 -17.46 12.90 -18.16
CA VAL A 249 -18.88 12.50 -18.13
C VAL A 249 -19.05 11.07 -17.60
N VAL A 250 -18.25 10.12 -18.12
CA VAL A 250 -18.33 8.70 -17.69
C VAL A 250 -17.96 8.56 -16.22
N LEU A 251 -16.90 9.20 -15.74
CA LEU A 251 -16.49 9.14 -14.33
C LEU A 251 -17.49 9.85 -13.41
N MET A 252 -18.15 10.91 -13.85
CA MET A 252 -19.24 11.54 -13.09
C MET A 252 -20.44 10.60 -12.98
N LEU A 253 -20.89 10.01 -14.09
CA LEU A 253 -22.01 9.05 -14.10
C LEU A 253 -21.67 7.81 -13.27
N TRP A 254 -20.45 7.28 -13.42
CA TRP A 254 -19.95 6.19 -12.59
C TRP A 254 -19.95 6.56 -11.10
N GLY A 255 -19.46 7.73 -10.74
CA GLY A 255 -19.45 8.18 -9.35
C GLY A 255 -20.85 8.32 -8.75
N LEU A 256 -21.82 8.83 -9.52
CA LEU A 256 -23.23 8.89 -9.11
C LEU A 256 -23.84 7.49 -8.93
N PHE A 257 -23.50 6.55 -9.80
CA PHE A 257 -23.90 5.15 -9.70
C PHE A 257 -23.32 4.50 -8.44
N GLU A 258 -22.00 4.64 -8.21
CA GLU A 258 -21.28 4.06 -7.10
C GLU A 258 -21.78 4.57 -5.74
N LEU A 259 -22.15 5.87 -5.65
CA LEU A 259 -22.76 6.44 -4.44
C LEU A 259 -24.13 5.85 -4.10
N ARG A 260 -24.83 5.25 -5.07
CA ARG A 260 -26.15 4.62 -4.91
C ARG A 260 -26.07 3.11 -4.81
N SER A 261 -24.92 2.51 -5.10
CA SER A 261 -24.72 1.05 -5.02
C SER A 261 -24.64 0.59 -3.57
N ASP A 262 -25.32 -0.53 -3.25
CA ASP A 262 -25.25 -1.17 -1.93
C ASP A 262 -23.94 -1.95 -1.71
N ALA A 263 -23.27 -2.35 -2.79
CA ALA A 263 -22.01 -3.08 -2.76
C ALA A 263 -21.02 -2.47 -3.78
N PRO A 264 -20.55 -1.23 -3.55
CA PRO A 264 -19.74 -0.50 -4.51
C PRO A 264 -18.39 -1.19 -4.75
N LEU A 265 -17.86 -1.04 -5.98
CA LEU A 265 -16.50 -1.45 -6.31
C LEU A 265 -15.47 -0.64 -5.50
N VAL A 266 -15.70 0.67 -5.43
CA VAL A 266 -14.91 1.62 -4.66
C VAL A 266 -15.86 2.43 -3.79
N ASP A 267 -15.78 2.28 -2.47
CA ASP A 267 -16.58 3.10 -1.57
C ASP A 267 -16.12 4.57 -1.62
N LEU A 268 -16.87 5.37 -2.39
CA LEU A 268 -16.61 6.81 -2.54
C LEU A 268 -16.81 7.58 -1.24
N ARG A 269 -17.65 7.09 -0.31
CA ARG A 269 -17.86 7.72 1.00
C ARG A 269 -16.60 7.55 1.86
N THR A 270 -16.03 6.35 1.88
CA THR A 270 -14.74 6.08 2.53
C THR A 270 -13.61 6.83 1.83
N THR A 271 -13.61 6.88 0.49
CA THR A 271 -12.62 7.63 -0.31
C THR A 271 -12.68 9.14 -0.06
N ALA A 272 -13.86 9.71 0.17
CA ALA A 272 -14.06 11.12 0.48
C ALA A 272 -13.64 11.50 1.92
N ARG A 273 -13.39 10.53 2.80
CA ARG A 273 -12.85 10.83 4.13
C ARG A 273 -11.54 11.60 3.99
N ARG A 274 -11.38 12.66 4.74
CA ARG A 274 -10.25 13.60 4.62
C ARG A 274 -8.89 12.90 4.60
N GLU A 275 -8.68 11.88 5.43
CA GLU A 275 -7.43 11.13 5.49
C GLU A 275 -7.15 10.36 4.19
N VAL A 276 -8.15 9.65 3.66
CA VAL A 276 -8.03 8.85 2.44
C VAL A 276 -7.86 9.77 1.22
N LEU A 277 -8.68 10.81 1.12
CA LEU A 277 -8.65 11.76 0.01
C LEU A 277 -7.28 12.47 -0.08
N LEU A 278 -6.81 13.04 1.03
CA LEU A 278 -5.51 13.73 1.06
C LEU A 278 -4.35 12.78 0.77
N THR A 279 -4.42 11.54 1.26
CA THR A 279 -3.41 10.52 0.97
C THR A 279 -3.41 10.16 -0.52
N ASN A 280 -4.56 10.00 -1.14
CA ASN A 280 -4.70 9.70 -2.56
C ASN A 280 -4.23 10.86 -3.45
N LEU A 281 -4.57 12.11 -3.12
CA LEU A 281 -4.05 13.27 -3.84
C LEU A 281 -2.53 13.41 -3.68
N THR A 282 -2.00 13.16 -2.48
CA THR A 282 -0.55 13.13 -2.27
C THR A 282 0.12 12.02 -3.08
N SER A 283 -0.54 10.87 -3.26
CA SER A 283 -0.03 9.76 -4.09
C SER A 283 0.14 10.15 -5.55
N ILE A 284 -0.76 10.99 -6.10
CA ILE A 284 -0.60 11.54 -7.45
C ILE A 284 0.70 12.35 -7.54
N MET A 285 0.94 13.24 -6.58
CA MET A 285 2.14 14.11 -6.57
C MET A 285 3.44 13.30 -6.43
N VAL A 286 3.42 12.27 -5.58
CA VAL A 286 4.57 11.35 -5.43
C VAL A 286 4.78 10.52 -6.70
N GLY A 287 3.70 10.13 -7.39
CA GLY A 287 3.77 9.47 -8.70
C GLY A 287 4.42 10.36 -9.77
N VAL A 288 4.04 11.64 -9.81
CA VAL A 288 4.67 12.65 -10.70
C VAL A 288 6.17 12.72 -10.43
N ALA A 289 6.57 12.85 -9.17
CA ALA A 289 7.96 12.92 -8.78
C ALA A 289 8.76 11.67 -9.18
N PHE A 290 8.24 10.48 -8.91
CA PHE A 290 8.92 9.23 -9.24
C PHE A 290 9.19 9.10 -10.75
N TYR A 291 8.19 9.42 -11.57
CA TYR A 291 8.32 9.24 -13.01
C TYR A 291 9.25 10.29 -13.64
N ALA A 292 9.26 11.50 -13.12
CA ALA A 292 10.10 12.59 -13.62
C ALA A 292 11.60 12.21 -13.61
N VAL A 293 12.09 11.67 -12.49
CA VAL A 293 13.50 11.22 -12.41
C VAL A 293 13.77 10.03 -13.32
N SER A 294 12.83 9.12 -13.43
CA SER A 294 12.95 7.92 -14.27
C SER A 294 13.01 8.24 -15.76
N LEU A 295 12.43 9.36 -16.18
CA LEU A 295 12.44 9.81 -17.57
C LEU A 295 13.65 10.71 -17.86
N VAL A 296 13.96 11.67 -16.99
CA VAL A 296 14.95 12.72 -17.23
C VAL A 296 16.39 12.21 -17.11
N LEU A 297 16.72 11.50 -16.02
CA LEU A 297 18.12 11.09 -15.78
C LEU A 297 18.67 10.12 -16.83
N PRO A 298 17.95 9.07 -17.26
CA PRO A 298 18.47 8.18 -18.31
C PRO A 298 18.66 8.90 -19.65
N GLN A 299 17.79 9.85 -20.00
CA GLN A 299 17.93 10.63 -21.24
C GLN A 299 19.18 11.52 -21.20
N LEU A 300 19.37 12.30 -20.12
CA LEU A 300 20.53 13.15 -19.94
C LEU A 300 21.84 12.35 -20.01
N LEU A 301 21.89 11.19 -19.35
CA LEU A 301 23.05 10.31 -19.33
C LEU A 301 23.43 9.78 -20.73
N GLN A 302 22.44 9.50 -21.58
CA GLN A 302 22.63 8.91 -22.90
C GLN A 302 22.82 9.94 -24.02
N LEU A 303 22.48 11.22 -23.78
CA LEU A 303 22.69 12.26 -24.80
C LEU A 303 24.18 12.39 -25.19
N PRO A 304 24.48 12.54 -26.48
CA PRO A 304 25.86 12.71 -26.97
C PRO A 304 26.55 13.91 -26.30
N THR A 305 27.84 13.78 -26.05
CA THR A 305 28.69 14.87 -25.52
C THR A 305 28.78 16.06 -26.46
N SER A 306 28.56 15.87 -27.77
CA SER A 306 28.48 16.94 -28.77
C SER A 306 27.40 17.98 -28.48
N THR A 307 26.39 17.67 -27.63
CA THR A 307 25.39 18.65 -27.18
C THR A 307 25.94 19.70 -26.22
N GLY A 308 27.13 19.49 -25.65
CA GLY A 308 27.77 20.35 -24.65
C GLY A 308 27.28 20.10 -23.20
N TYR A 309 26.24 19.33 -23.00
CA TYR A 309 25.67 18.97 -21.69
C TYR A 309 25.34 17.48 -21.55
N GLY A 310 25.22 16.75 -22.64
CA GLY A 310 24.99 15.30 -22.63
C GLY A 310 26.20 14.55 -22.08
N LEU A 311 25.99 13.45 -21.38
CA LEU A 311 27.07 12.71 -20.71
C LEU A 311 27.60 11.52 -21.53
N GLY A 312 27.03 11.23 -22.70
CA GLY A 312 27.54 10.25 -23.68
C GLY A 312 27.66 8.82 -23.14
N ARG A 313 26.86 8.45 -22.14
CA ARG A 313 26.94 7.14 -21.50
C ARG A 313 26.13 6.10 -22.27
N SER A 314 26.64 4.86 -22.29
CA SER A 314 25.85 3.72 -22.81
C SER A 314 24.60 3.50 -21.97
N MET A 315 23.58 2.85 -22.53
CA MET A 315 22.33 2.52 -21.85
C MET A 315 22.56 1.71 -20.56
N VAL A 316 23.49 0.75 -20.57
CA VAL A 316 23.85 -0.03 -19.38
C VAL A 316 24.42 0.86 -18.28
N VAL A 317 25.35 1.76 -18.63
CA VAL A 317 25.95 2.71 -17.67
C VAL A 317 24.89 3.69 -17.16
N ALA A 318 24.00 4.18 -18.01
CA ALA A 318 22.89 5.04 -17.62
C ALA A 318 21.95 4.31 -16.63
N GLY A 319 21.61 3.05 -16.90
CA GLY A 319 20.85 2.19 -16.00
C GLY A 319 21.54 2.00 -14.64
N LEU A 320 22.87 1.75 -14.66
CA LEU A 320 23.66 1.61 -13.43
C LEU A 320 23.74 2.92 -12.62
N CYS A 321 23.77 4.08 -13.27
CA CYS A 321 23.74 5.38 -12.59
C CYS A 321 22.37 5.67 -11.94
N VAL A 322 21.29 5.12 -12.47
CA VAL A 322 19.93 5.28 -11.93
C VAL A 322 19.56 4.17 -10.94
N ALA A 323 20.16 2.98 -11.03
CA ALA A 323 19.91 1.85 -10.14
C ALA A 323 20.02 2.20 -8.64
N PRO A 324 20.92 3.10 -8.18
CA PRO A 324 20.97 3.55 -6.78
C PRO A 324 19.66 4.15 -6.26
N LEU A 325 18.80 4.71 -7.13
CA LEU A 325 17.46 5.16 -6.74
C LEU A 325 16.65 4.02 -6.10
N GLY A 326 16.54 2.88 -6.77
CA GLY A 326 15.81 1.71 -6.26
C GLY A 326 16.49 1.06 -5.06
N LEU A 327 17.83 0.93 -5.10
CA LEU A 327 18.60 0.36 -3.98
C LEU A 327 18.44 1.20 -2.72
N THR A 328 18.51 2.53 -2.83
CA THR A 328 18.34 3.42 -1.68
C THR A 328 16.92 3.33 -1.10
N MET A 329 15.88 3.17 -1.94
CA MET A 329 14.52 2.89 -1.46
C MET A 329 14.50 1.67 -0.53
N MET A 330 15.25 0.61 -0.85
CA MET A 330 15.34 -0.60 -0.02
C MET A 330 16.10 -0.33 1.29
N PHE A 331 17.24 0.34 1.23
CA PHE A 331 18.05 0.63 2.43
C PHE A 331 17.37 1.61 3.39
N VAL A 332 16.46 2.44 2.91
CA VAL A 332 15.69 3.37 3.74
C VAL A 332 14.49 2.69 4.43
N ALA A 333 14.09 1.48 4.03
CA ALA A 333 12.98 0.76 4.62
C ALA A 333 13.08 0.58 6.16
N PRO A 334 14.23 0.19 6.75
CA PRO A 334 14.37 0.13 8.21
C PRO A 334 14.26 1.51 8.89
N LEU A 335 14.73 2.57 8.23
CA LEU A 335 14.61 3.94 8.73
C LEU A 335 13.15 4.38 8.74
N TYR A 336 12.39 4.09 7.67
CA TYR A 336 10.95 4.30 7.62
C TYR A 336 10.26 3.60 8.79
N ALA A 337 10.54 2.31 9.01
CA ALA A 337 9.92 1.54 10.08
C ALA A 337 10.16 2.17 11.46
N ARG A 338 11.38 2.65 11.74
CA ARG A 338 11.73 3.34 12.99
C ARG A 338 11.01 4.68 13.16
N ILE A 339 10.96 5.50 12.10
CA ILE A 339 10.29 6.81 12.13
C ILE A 339 8.78 6.61 12.27
N SER A 340 8.20 5.72 11.48
CA SER A 340 6.77 5.43 11.49
C SER A 340 6.29 4.87 12.83
N ALA A 341 7.08 3.99 13.48
CA ALA A 341 6.77 3.47 14.81
C ALA A 341 6.80 4.55 15.90
N ARG A 342 7.72 5.53 15.82
CA ARG A 342 7.88 6.56 16.84
C ARG A 342 7.02 7.81 16.62
N LYS A 343 6.89 8.26 15.38
CA LYS A 343 6.28 9.54 15.01
C LYS A 343 5.08 9.40 14.05
N GLY A 344 4.76 8.18 13.64
CA GLY A 344 3.68 7.89 12.72
C GLY A 344 4.05 8.05 11.24
N PRO A 345 3.26 7.45 10.32
CA PRO A 345 3.53 7.44 8.88
C PRO A 345 3.44 8.84 8.22
N LYS A 346 2.64 9.76 8.77
CA LYS A 346 2.56 11.16 8.30
C LYS A 346 3.92 11.86 8.34
N VAL A 347 4.66 11.72 9.44
CA VAL A 347 5.98 12.36 9.60
C VAL A 347 6.99 11.80 8.60
N SER A 348 6.95 10.47 8.37
CA SER A 348 7.78 9.83 7.35
C SER A 348 7.46 10.33 5.95
N LEU A 349 6.18 10.52 5.62
CA LEU A 349 5.73 11.07 4.34
C LEU A 349 6.27 12.49 4.12
N ILE A 350 6.09 13.39 5.10
CA ILE A 350 6.56 14.77 5.03
C ILE A 350 8.09 14.80 4.88
N LEU A 351 8.82 14.02 5.67
CA LEU A 351 10.28 13.93 5.56
C LEU A 351 10.71 13.41 4.19
N GLY A 352 10.04 12.37 3.68
CA GLY A 352 10.30 11.84 2.33
C GLY A 352 10.11 12.91 1.26
N MET A 353 9.02 13.65 1.32
CA MET A 353 8.74 14.72 0.35
C MET A 353 9.74 15.88 0.44
N LEU A 354 10.19 16.25 1.64
CA LEU A 354 11.25 17.25 1.82
C LEU A 354 12.57 16.79 1.16
N ILE A 355 12.95 15.53 1.36
CA ILE A 355 14.14 14.96 0.74
C ILE A 355 14.00 14.95 -0.80
N ILE A 356 12.83 14.63 -1.34
CA ILE A 356 12.57 14.68 -2.79
C ILE A 356 12.71 16.13 -3.29
N ALA A 357 12.15 17.11 -2.60
CA ALA A 357 12.27 18.52 -2.97
C ALA A 357 13.73 18.99 -2.99
N ILE A 358 14.53 18.59 -1.99
CA ILE A 358 15.97 18.86 -1.93
C ILE A 358 16.68 18.17 -3.11
N GLY A 359 16.35 16.90 -3.40
CA GLY A 359 16.96 16.15 -4.50
C GLY A 359 16.71 16.79 -5.87
N TYR A 360 15.50 17.24 -6.15
CA TYR A 360 15.17 17.97 -7.38
C TYR A 360 15.80 19.36 -7.42
N GLY A 361 15.77 20.08 -6.28
CA GLY A 361 16.45 21.38 -6.18
C GLY A 361 17.96 21.28 -6.42
N ALA A 362 18.61 20.30 -5.82
CA ALA A 362 20.04 20.01 -6.07
C ALA A 362 20.28 19.63 -7.54
N GLY A 363 19.36 18.89 -8.14
CA GLY A 363 19.41 18.49 -9.54
C GLY A 363 19.44 19.66 -10.53
N LEU A 364 18.88 20.83 -10.19
CA LEU A 364 18.95 22.01 -11.07
C LEU A 364 20.41 22.48 -11.34
N GLY A 365 21.33 22.20 -10.42
CA GLY A 365 22.76 22.55 -10.54
C GLY A 365 23.70 21.33 -10.76
N LEU A 366 23.26 20.13 -10.42
CA LEU A 366 24.08 18.91 -10.40
C LEU A 366 23.75 17.97 -11.57
N MET A 367 23.91 18.46 -12.82
CA MET A 367 23.63 17.66 -14.03
C MET A 367 24.83 17.57 -14.99
N SER A 368 26.05 18.02 -14.58
CA SER A 368 27.19 18.12 -15.46
C SER A 368 28.11 16.89 -15.48
N ALA A 369 27.90 15.93 -14.56
CA ALA A 369 28.72 14.72 -14.46
C ALA A 369 27.89 13.50 -14.02
N ALA A 370 28.28 12.30 -14.46
CA ALA A 370 27.55 11.05 -14.13
C ALA A 370 27.47 10.78 -12.61
N TRP A 371 28.52 11.07 -11.84
CA TRP A 371 28.47 10.89 -10.38
C TRP A 371 27.43 11.81 -9.69
N GLN A 372 27.18 13.01 -10.25
CA GLN A 372 26.16 13.93 -9.75
C GLN A 372 24.76 13.35 -9.94
N THR A 373 24.49 12.69 -11.08
CA THR A 373 23.21 12.01 -11.31
C THR A 373 23.02 10.84 -10.36
N VAL A 374 24.09 10.15 -9.95
CA VAL A 374 24.04 9.11 -8.90
C VAL A 374 23.65 9.72 -7.55
N VAL A 375 24.23 10.87 -7.18
CA VAL A 375 23.86 11.57 -5.93
C VAL A 375 22.38 11.96 -5.94
N ILE A 376 21.89 12.52 -7.05
CA ILE A 376 20.47 12.84 -7.23
C ILE A 376 19.62 11.58 -7.10
N ALA A 377 19.99 10.47 -7.74
CA ALA A 377 19.28 9.21 -7.67
C ALA A 377 19.21 8.66 -6.23
N VAL A 378 20.29 8.77 -5.46
CA VAL A 378 20.33 8.37 -4.03
C VAL A 378 19.41 9.25 -3.20
N LEU A 379 19.46 10.58 -3.34
CA LEU A 379 18.60 11.50 -2.60
C LEU A 379 17.12 11.27 -2.93
N LEU A 380 16.78 11.20 -4.21
CA LEU A 380 15.41 10.95 -4.64
C LEU A 380 14.94 9.56 -4.22
N GLY A 381 15.79 8.54 -4.30
CA GLY A 381 15.49 7.19 -3.83
C GLY A 381 15.16 7.15 -2.34
N ALA A 382 15.92 7.87 -1.51
CA ALA A 382 15.66 7.96 -0.07
C ALA A 382 14.30 8.61 0.21
N GLY A 383 14.01 9.73 -0.42
CA GLY A 383 12.75 10.45 -0.23
C GLY A 383 11.54 9.67 -0.75
N ILE A 384 11.64 9.12 -1.97
CA ILE A 384 10.58 8.32 -2.60
C ILE A 384 10.34 7.04 -1.77
N GLY A 385 11.38 6.38 -1.26
CA GLY A 385 11.25 5.20 -0.41
C GLY A 385 10.43 5.47 0.86
N LEU A 386 10.69 6.60 1.53
CA LEU A 386 9.91 7.04 2.69
C LEU A 386 8.45 7.33 2.30
N ALA A 387 8.22 8.06 1.21
CA ALA A 387 6.88 8.44 0.75
C ALA A 387 6.06 7.22 0.34
N TYR A 388 6.61 6.34 -0.51
CA TYR A 388 5.92 5.12 -1.00
C TYR A 388 5.56 4.16 0.12
N SER A 389 6.41 4.06 1.16
CA SER A 389 6.11 3.21 2.32
C SER A 389 5.04 3.82 3.23
N SER A 390 4.94 5.15 3.26
CA SER A 390 3.98 5.87 4.11
C SER A 390 2.55 5.82 3.57
N LEU A 391 2.37 5.91 2.24
CA LEU A 391 1.06 6.01 1.61
C LEU A 391 0.14 4.81 1.91
N PRO A 392 0.56 3.54 1.70
CA PRO A 392 -0.26 2.39 2.06
C PRO A 392 -0.55 2.31 3.56
N ALA A 393 0.40 2.69 4.41
CA ALA A 393 0.22 2.68 5.85
C ALA A 393 -0.84 3.69 6.32
N LEU A 394 -0.90 4.87 5.70
CA LEU A 394 -1.94 5.88 5.94
C LEU A 394 -3.32 5.38 5.50
N ILE A 395 -3.41 4.76 4.33
CA ILE A 395 -4.66 4.17 3.82
C ILE A 395 -5.15 3.07 4.77
N ILE A 396 -4.29 2.09 5.13
CA ILE A 396 -4.65 1.01 6.04
C ILE A 396 -5.12 1.53 7.39
N GLY A 397 -4.51 2.61 7.89
CA GLY A 397 -4.92 3.24 9.14
C GLY A 397 -6.28 3.92 9.09
N ALA A 398 -6.82 4.19 7.89
CA ALA A 398 -8.04 4.97 7.68
C ALA A 398 -9.24 4.13 7.21
N VAL A 399 -9.03 2.85 6.83
CA VAL A 399 -10.08 1.96 6.29
C VAL A 399 -10.21 0.68 7.10
N ASP A 400 -11.36 0.02 6.95
CA ASP A 400 -11.62 -1.26 7.60
C ASP A 400 -10.73 -2.39 7.02
N ALA A 401 -10.51 -3.45 7.81
CA ALA A 401 -9.66 -4.56 7.40
C ALA A 401 -10.19 -5.28 6.15
N SER A 402 -11.51 -5.37 6.01
CA SER A 402 -12.20 -6.00 4.88
C SER A 402 -12.10 -5.23 3.56
N GLU A 403 -11.73 -3.93 3.58
CA GLU A 403 -11.68 -3.05 2.40
C GLU A 403 -10.24 -2.64 2.01
N THR A 404 -9.25 -3.28 2.63
CA THR A 404 -7.84 -2.92 2.45
C THR A 404 -7.35 -3.06 1.01
N GLY A 405 -7.76 -4.12 0.31
CA GLY A 405 -7.37 -4.39 -1.07
C GLY A 405 -7.92 -3.32 -2.01
N ALA A 406 -9.21 -3.01 -1.93
CA ALA A 406 -9.85 -1.98 -2.73
C ALA A 406 -9.23 -0.59 -2.50
N ALA A 407 -9.05 -0.20 -1.23
CA ALA A 407 -8.50 1.12 -0.87
C ALA A 407 -7.03 1.28 -1.30
N ASN A 408 -6.18 0.25 -1.13
CA ASN A 408 -4.80 0.28 -1.63
C ASN A 408 -4.73 0.17 -3.16
N GLY A 409 -5.68 -0.54 -3.78
CA GLY A 409 -5.85 -0.56 -5.23
C GLY A 409 -6.10 0.84 -5.78
N LEU A 410 -7.03 1.58 -5.17
CA LEU A 410 -7.31 2.97 -5.53
C LEU A 410 -6.08 3.88 -5.29
N ASN A 411 -5.38 3.72 -4.17
CA ASN A 411 -4.16 4.48 -3.89
C ASN A 411 -3.07 4.23 -4.93
N THR A 412 -2.90 2.99 -5.35
CA THR A 412 -1.96 2.61 -6.42
C THR A 412 -2.39 3.20 -7.77
N LEU A 413 -3.70 3.20 -8.07
CA LEU A 413 -4.27 3.86 -9.26
C LEU A 413 -3.97 5.36 -9.26
N MET A 414 -4.19 6.07 -8.14
CA MET A 414 -3.89 7.50 -8.03
C MET A 414 -2.41 7.79 -8.34
N ARG A 415 -1.51 6.95 -7.84
CA ARG A 415 -0.08 7.04 -8.14
C ARG A 415 0.20 6.79 -9.64
N SER A 416 -0.48 5.83 -10.26
CA SER A 416 -0.37 5.56 -11.70
C SER A 416 -0.87 6.73 -12.55
N ILE A 417 -1.94 7.40 -12.13
CA ILE A 417 -2.40 8.65 -12.77
C ILE A 417 -1.30 9.71 -12.69
N GLY A 418 -0.65 9.86 -11.51
CA GLY A 418 0.48 10.76 -11.34
C GLY A 418 1.64 10.47 -12.29
N THR A 419 2.02 9.19 -12.44
CA THR A 419 3.07 8.79 -13.40
C THR A 419 2.68 9.09 -14.85
N SER A 420 1.44 8.86 -15.23
CA SER A 420 0.92 9.15 -16.59
C SER A 420 0.91 10.65 -16.88
N VAL A 421 0.44 11.46 -15.94
CA VAL A 421 0.46 12.92 -16.04
C VAL A 421 1.90 13.44 -16.16
N SER A 422 2.82 12.91 -15.36
CA SER A 422 4.25 13.26 -15.42
C SER A 422 4.85 12.93 -16.79
N SER A 423 4.56 11.72 -17.31
CA SER A 423 5.01 11.31 -18.64
C SER A 423 4.56 12.30 -19.71
N ALA A 424 3.27 12.65 -19.69
CA ALA A 424 2.68 13.57 -20.67
C ALA A 424 3.27 14.98 -20.57
N VAL A 425 3.30 15.56 -19.37
CA VAL A 425 3.77 16.94 -19.15
C VAL A 425 5.26 17.07 -19.42
N ILE A 426 6.08 16.16 -18.87
CA ILE A 426 7.54 16.20 -19.08
C ILE A 426 7.89 15.87 -20.52
N GLY A 427 7.23 14.88 -21.13
CA GLY A 427 7.40 14.55 -22.54
C GLY A 427 7.12 15.77 -23.45
N MET A 428 6.02 16.49 -23.19
CA MET A 428 5.69 17.72 -23.88
C MET A 428 6.73 18.82 -23.68
N VAL A 429 7.19 19.05 -22.47
CA VAL A 429 8.24 20.03 -22.17
C VAL A 429 9.53 19.70 -22.92
N LEU A 430 9.99 18.46 -22.87
CA LEU A 430 11.21 18.01 -23.54
C LEU A 430 11.08 18.13 -25.08
N ALA A 431 9.91 17.83 -25.65
CA ALA A 431 9.64 17.97 -27.08
C ALA A 431 9.65 19.43 -27.52
N HIS A 432 8.98 20.35 -26.79
CA HIS A 432 8.90 21.76 -27.14
C HIS A 432 10.19 22.55 -26.86
N THR A 433 11.04 22.05 -25.97
CA THR A 433 12.34 22.65 -25.65
C THR A 433 13.50 21.93 -26.34
N SER A 434 13.25 21.22 -27.43
CA SER A 434 14.26 20.49 -28.20
C SER A 434 14.93 21.37 -29.25
N THR A 435 16.18 21.03 -29.59
CA THR A 435 16.95 21.63 -30.67
C THR A 435 17.39 20.58 -31.69
N ARG A 436 17.51 20.97 -32.96
CA ARG A 436 18.05 20.09 -34.00
C ARG A 436 19.57 20.09 -33.94
N MET A 437 20.15 18.90 -33.85
CA MET A 437 21.57 18.65 -34.00
C MET A 437 21.77 17.64 -35.13
N GLY A 438 22.13 18.17 -36.32
CA GLY A 438 22.16 17.37 -37.54
C GLY A 438 20.78 16.83 -37.93
N SER A 439 20.68 15.51 -38.07
CA SER A 439 19.40 14.83 -38.40
C SER A 439 18.56 14.48 -37.16
N VAL A 440 19.08 14.69 -35.94
CA VAL A 440 18.40 14.26 -34.68
C VAL A 440 17.94 15.49 -33.91
N THR A 441 16.74 15.41 -33.36
CA THR A 441 16.18 16.39 -32.42
C THR A 441 16.47 15.93 -31.00
N VAL A 442 17.11 16.80 -30.19
CA VAL A 442 17.51 16.47 -28.81
C VAL A 442 16.92 17.48 -27.82
N PRO A 443 16.46 17.07 -26.64
CA PRO A 443 16.02 17.98 -25.60
C PRO A 443 17.14 18.87 -25.10
N THR A 444 16.87 20.14 -24.83
CA THR A 444 17.86 21.09 -24.30
C THR A 444 18.04 20.92 -22.78
N MET A 445 19.17 21.40 -22.25
CA MET A 445 19.39 21.48 -20.80
C MET A 445 18.28 22.30 -20.09
N HIS A 446 17.75 23.32 -20.77
CA HIS A 446 16.63 24.13 -20.26
C HIS A 446 15.38 23.26 -20.06
N GLY A 447 15.05 22.35 -20.99
CA GLY A 447 13.94 21.41 -20.87
C GLY A 447 14.09 20.46 -19.67
N PHE A 448 15.29 19.95 -19.43
CA PHE A 448 15.56 19.12 -18.25
C PHE A 448 15.37 19.91 -16.94
N ARG A 449 15.85 21.15 -16.86
CA ARG A 449 15.64 22.01 -15.68
C ARG A 449 14.17 22.34 -15.45
N ILE A 450 13.39 22.67 -16.49
CA ILE A 450 11.94 22.88 -16.38
C ILE A 450 11.26 21.62 -15.87
N SER A 451 11.63 20.44 -16.38
CA SER A 451 11.08 19.17 -15.92
C SER A 451 11.31 18.94 -14.41
N PHE A 452 12.50 19.28 -13.92
CA PHE A 452 12.82 19.20 -12.48
C PHE A 452 12.06 20.26 -11.66
N LEU A 453 11.84 21.47 -12.18
CA LEU A 453 11.03 22.50 -11.54
C LEU A 453 9.55 22.07 -11.43
N ILE A 454 8.99 21.44 -12.48
CA ILE A 454 7.63 20.89 -12.45
C ILE A 454 7.52 19.80 -11.41
N ALA A 455 8.49 18.87 -11.36
CA ALA A 455 8.54 17.83 -10.33
C ALA A 455 8.64 18.42 -8.92
N THR A 456 9.46 19.46 -8.72
CA THR A 456 9.55 20.20 -7.45
C THR A 456 8.22 20.81 -7.08
N GLY A 457 7.54 21.47 -8.01
CA GLY A 457 6.20 22.05 -7.81
C GLY A 457 5.18 20.99 -7.37
N ALA A 458 5.16 19.82 -8.02
CA ALA A 458 4.31 18.72 -7.62
C ALA A 458 4.63 18.22 -6.19
N VAL A 459 5.91 18.09 -5.85
CA VAL A 459 6.33 17.69 -4.50
C VAL A 459 5.92 18.71 -3.45
N VAL A 460 6.07 20.01 -3.72
CA VAL A 460 5.63 21.08 -2.82
C VAL A 460 4.11 21.04 -2.64
N ALA A 461 3.34 20.87 -3.71
CA ALA A 461 1.89 20.69 -3.63
C ALA A 461 1.52 19.48 -2.78
N GLY A 462 2.19 18.35 -2.98
CA GLY A 462 2.00 17.15 -2.17
C GLY A 462 2.41 17.35 -0.71
N LEU A 463 3.46 18.13 -0.41
CA LEU A 463 3.88 18.48 0.94
C LEU A 463 2.80 19.32 1.65
N VAL A 464 2.20 20.28 0.94
CA VAL A 464 1.06 21.06 1.43
C VAL A 464 -0.11 20.13 1.75
N LEU A 465 -0.50 19.23 0.82
CA LEU A 465 -1.57 18.25 1.06
C LEU A 465 -1.26 17.35 2.27
N ALA A 466 -0.03 16.84 2.38
CA ALA A 466 0.40 15.99 3.48
C ALA A 466 0.39 16.73 4.83
N SER A 467 0.62 18.03 4.85
CA SER A 467 0.55 18.85 6.09
C SER A 467 -0.84 18.85 6.70
N PHE A 468 -1.89 18.83 5.85
CA PHE A 468 -3.29 18.80 6.28
C PHE A 468 -3.79 17.40 6.70
N LEU A 469 -2.99 16.34 6.54
CA LEU A 469 -3.32 15.03 7.08
C LEU A 469 -3.44 15.12 8.61
N PRO A 470 -4.47 14.50 9.22
CA PRO A 470 -4.56 14.47 10.66
C PRO A 470 -3.33 13.74 11.24
N SER A 471 -2.69 14.37 12.25
CA SER A 471 -1.66 13.69 13.00
C SER A 471 -2.36 12.75 13.99
N ARG A 472 -2.58 11.51 13.55
CA ARG A 472 -2.78 10.44 14.52
C ARG A 472 -1.45 10.32 15.27
N ARG A 473 -1.36 10.88 16.49
CA ARG A 473 -0.50 10.29 17.48
C ARG A 473 -0.87 8.81 17.41
N THR A 474 0.09 7.95 17.13
CA THR A 474 -0.01 6.55 17.50
C THR A 474 -0.49 6.64 18.94
N ALA A 475 -1.78 6.32 19.18
CA ALA A 475 -2.13 5.95 20.51
C ALA A 475 -1.16 4.80 20.75
N THR A 476 -0.06 5.10 21.40
CA THR A 476 0.49 4.19 22.35
C THR A 476 -0.76 3.92 23.15
N ALA A 477 -1.44 2.79 22.85
CA ALA A 477 -2.29 2.18 23.84
C ALA A 477 -1.41 2.33 25.06
N PRO A 478 -1.84 3.05 26.11
CA PRO A 478 -1.07 2.97 27.31
C PRO A 478 -0.89 1.48 27.42
N VAL A 479 0.33 0.99 27.23
CA VAL A 479 0.77 -0.18 27.90
C VAL A 479 0.56 0.32 29.33
N LEU A 480 -0.66 0.12 29.82
CA LEU A 480 -0.84 -0.22 31.18
C LEU A 480 0.05 -1.45 31.31
N LEU A 481 1.33 -1.20 31.53
CA LEU A 481 2.05 -1.93 32.52
C LEU A 481 1.10 -1.84 33.72
N ALA A 482 0.10 -2.75 33.74
CA ALA A 482 -0.47 -3.19 34.96
C ALA A 482 0.76 -3.56 35.74
N SER A 483 1.14 -2.67 36.64
CA SER A 483 2.17 -2.98 37.60
C SER A 483 1.70 -4.30 38.18
N SER A 484 2.46 -5.36 37.97
CA SER A 484 2.13 -6.73 38.42
C SER A 484 1.85 -6.77 39.93
N GLU A 485 2.23 -5.74 40.66
CA GLU A 485 1.91 -5.51 42.06
C GLU A 485 0.49 -5.01 42.31
N GLY A 486 -0.10 -4.14 41.45
CA GLY A 486 -1.49 -3.69 41.59
C GLY A 486 -2.50 -4.80 41.29
N ASP A 487 -2.29 -5.59 40.24
CA ASP A 487 -3.17 -6.73 39.92
C ASP A 487 -3.06 -7.86 40.98
N ALA A 488 -1.90 -8.06 41.59
CA ALA A 488 -1.72 -9.01 42.67
C ALA A 488 -2.40 -8.57 43.99
N ALA A 489 -2.44 -7.26 44.26
CA ALA A 489 -3.13 -6.69 45.42
C ALA A 489 -4.66 -6.76 45.24
N VAL A 490 -5.17 -6.42 44.05
CA VAL A 490 -6.59 -6.52 43.68
C VAL A 490 -7.06 -7.98 43.67
N ARG A 491 -6.26 -8.92 43.16
CA ARG A 491 -6.59 -10.35 43.23
C ARG A 491 -6.62 -10.90 44.65
N ARG A 492 -5.74 -10.43 45.54
CA ARG A 492 -5.75 -10.81 46.97
C ARG A 492 -6.96 -10.25 47.70
N ALA A 493 -7.35 -9.01 47.43
CA ALA A 493 -8.55 -8.41 47.99
C ALA A 493 -9.83 -9.08 47.48
N ALA A 494 -9.89 -9.42 46.18
CA ALA A 494 -11.01 -10.15 45.58
C ALA A 494 -11.11 -11.60 46.10
N SER A 495 -9.98 -12.27 46.38
CA SER A 495 -9.96 -13.60 46.98
C SER A 495 -10.43 -13.62 48.43
N ALA A 496 -10.08 -12.61 49.23
CA ALA A 496 -10.52 -12.47 50.61
C ALA A 496 -12.05 -12.18 50.73
N ALA A 497 -12.60 -11.43 49.74
CA ALA A 497 -14.06 -11.17 49.67
C ALA A 497 -14.88 -12.35 49.12
N ALA A 498 -14.22 -13.40 48.59
CA ALA A 498 -14.87 -14.54 47.98
C ALA A 498 -15.29 -15.66 48.96
N GLU A 499 -14.78 -15.63 50.19
CA GLU A 499 -15.03 -16.70 51.16
C GLU A 499 -16.42 -16.67 51.82
N ASP A 500 -17.18 -15.56 51.67
CA ASP A 500 -18.46 -15.39 52.41
C ASP A 500 -19.74 -15.45 51.54
N VAL A 501 -19.64 -15.85 50.24
CA VAL A 501 -20.82 -15.88 49.34
C VAL A 501 -20.89 -17.20 48.56
N GLY A 502 -21.99 -17.93 48.70
CA GLY A 502 -22.23 -19.24 48.05
C GLY A 502 -21.98 -19.28 46.53
N PRO A 503 -21.84 -20.47 45.93
CA PRO A 503 -21.42 -20.65 44.55
C PRO A 503 -22.40 -20.01 43.55
N LEU A 504 -21.83 -19.34 42.53
CA LEU A 504 -22.56 -18.80 41.38
C LEU A 504 -23.32 -19.89 40.65
N PRO A 505 -24.57 -19.68 40.19
CA PRO A 505 -25.26 -20.65 39.34
C PRO A 505 -24.43 -20.89 38.07
N LEU A 506 -24.25 -22.17 37.73
CA LEU A 506 -23.51 -22.59 36.55
C LEU A 506 -24.35 -22.33 35.29
N PRO A 507 -23.94 -21.49 34.34
CA PRO A 507 -24.41 -21.63 32.97
C PRO A 507 -23.84 -22.94 32.44
N GLY A 508 -24.56 -23.70 31.63
CA GLY A 508 -24.16 -25.01 31.12
C GLY A 508 -22.67 -25.15 30.69
N PRO A 509 -22.25 -26.28 30.15
CA PRO A 509 -20.82 -26.64 30.01
C PRO A 509 -19.94 -25.68 29.20
N GLU A 510 -20.52 -24.70 28.51
CA GLU A 510 -19.82 -23.69 27.71
C GLU A 510 -20.38 -22.29 28.01
N GLY A 511 -19.94 -21.64 29.09
CA GLY A 511 -20.38 -20.28 29.44
C GLY A 511 -19.29 -19.45 30.11
N PHE A 512 -19.52 -18.13 30.16
CA PHE A 512 -18.68 -17.16 30.86
C PHE A 512 -19.38 -16.71 32.15
N ARG A 513 -18.60 -16.50 33.20
CA ARG A 513 -19.04 -15.96 34.47
C ARG A 513 -17.98 -15.12 35.13
N GLY A 514 -18.35 -14.24 36.05
CA GLY A 514 -17.40 -13.40 36.76
C GLY A 514 -18.07 -12.33 37.57
N ARG A 515 -17.31 -11.33 37.97
CA ARG A 515 -17.80 -10.14 38.67
C ARG A 515 -17.44 -8.89 37.94
N VAL A 516 -18.23 -7.84 38.12
CA VAL A 516 -17.86 -6.47 37.74
C VAL A 516 -17.57 -5.70 39.02
N LEU A 517 -16.35 -5.19 39.13
CA LEU A 517 -15.85 -4.44 40.26
C LEU A 517 -15.50 -3.01 39.82
N ASP A 518 -15.54 -2.06 40.72
CA ASP A 518 -14.97 -0.72 40.50
C ASP A 518 -13.45 -0.67 40.76
N ALA A 519 -12.85 0.50 40.57
CA ALA A 519 -11.42 0.69 40.80
C ALA A 519 -10.97 0.51 42.26
N SER A 520 -11.91 0.52 43.22
CA SER A 520 -11.67 0.28 44.67
C SER A 520 -11.84 -1.21 45.03
N GLY A 521 -12.31 -2.04 44.10
CA GLY A 521 -12.62 -3.47 44.32
C GLY A 521 -14.05 -3.69 44.82
N ALA A 522 -14.90 -2.67 44.91
CA ALA A 522 -16.28 -2.82 45.31
C ALA A 522 -17.15 -3.36 44.14
N PRO A 523 -18.20 -4.21 44.44
CA PRO A 523 -19.04 -4.77 43.39
C PRO A 523 -19.92 -3.69 42.76
N VAL A 524 -20.01 -3.71 41.42
CA VAL A 524 -20.85 -2.79 40.64
C VAL A 524 -22.15 -3.48 40.29
N THR A 525 -23.24 -3.02 40.90
CA THR A 525 -24.60 -3.53 40.67
C THR A 525 -25.21 -2.97 39.39
N GLY A 526 -25.92 -3.79 38.61
CA GLY A 526 -26.63 -3.33 37.41
C GLY A 526 -25.72 -2.95 36.25
N ALA A 527 -24.44 -3.34 36.29
CA ALA A 527 -23.54 -3.17 35.16
C ALA A 527 -23.96 -4.08 33.99
N ASN A 528 -24.01 -3.52 32.78
CA ASN A 528 -24.26 -4.29 31.56
C ASN A 528 -23.00 -5.05 31.16
N VAL A 529 -23.09 -6.38 31.00
CA VAL A 529 -22.03 -7.22 30.49
C VAL A 529 -22.48 -7.79 29.14
N THR A 530 -21.75 -7.43 28.07
CA THR A 530 -22.05 -7.79 26.69
C THR A 530 -20.99 -8.77 26.18
N LEU A 531 -21.43 -9.87 25.60
CA LEU A 531 -20.58 -10.80 24.86
C LEU A 531 -20.63 -10.42 23.38
N ILE A 532 -19.49 -10.19 22.78
CA ILE A 532 -19.36 -9.76 21.38
C ILE A 532 -18.56 -10.84 20.62
N ASP A 533 -19.10 -11.29 19.49
CA ASP A 533 -18.46 -12.28 18.64
C ASP A 533 -17.28 -11.66 17.82
N ARG A 534 -16.54 -12.50 17.09
CA ARG A 534 -15.43 -12.05 16.22
C ARG A 534 -15.86 -11.11 15.09
N GLN A 535 -17.15 -11.05 14.79
CA GLN A 535 -17.72 -10.19 13.76
C GLN A 535 -18.23 -8.86 14.32
N GLY A 536 -18.03 -8.62 15.63
CA GLY A 536 -18.48 -7.42 16.32
C GLY A 536 -19.97 -7.41 16.66
N ARG A 537 -20.68 -8.53 16.50
CA ARG A 537 -22.10 -8.64 16.81
C ARG A 537 -22.29 -9.05 18.28
N GLN A 538 -23.35 -8.53 18.89
CA GLN A 538 -23.73 -8.92 20.24
C GLN A 538 -24.21 -10.38 20.24
N ALA A 539 -23.44 -11.25 20.89
CA ALA A 539 -23.73 -12.67 21.05
C ALA A 539 -24.48 -12.97 22.36
N GLY A 540 -24.42 -12.06 23.34
CA GLY A 540 -25.15 -12.16 24.59
C GLY A 540 -25.10 -10.86 25.39
N LEU A 541 -26.07 -10.66 26.28
CA LEU A 541 -26.15 -9.52 27.19
C LEU A 541 -26.73 -10.00 28.53
N THR A 542 -26.13 -9.52 29.63
CA THR A 542 -26.64 -9.72 30.99
C THR A 542 -26.34 -8.49 31.84
N THR A 543 -26.98 -8.40 33.00
CA THR A 543 -26.69 -7.37 34.00
C THR A 543 -26.19 -8.02 35.29
N THR A 544 -25.32 -7.31 36.01
CA THR A 544 -24.78 -7.78 37.28
C THR A 544 -25.81 -7.72 38.40
N ASP A 545 -25.76 -8.72 39.28
CA ASP A 545 -26.55 -8.77 40.51
C ASP A 545 -26.03 -7.77 41.59
N PRO A 546 -26.68 -7.66 42.79
CA PRO A 546 -26.23 -6.77 43.84
C PRO A 546 -24.81 -7.01 44.34
N TRP A 547 -24.22 -8.16 44.08
CA TRP A 547 -22.85 -8.51 44.44
C TRP A 547 -21.87 -8.38 43.25
N GLY A 548 -22.32 -7.73 42.16
CA GLY A 548 -21.54 -7.54 40.95
C GLY A 548 -21.36 -8.81 40.10
N ARG A 549 -22.06 -9.92 40.39
CA ARG A 549 -21.90 -11.21 39.70
C ARG A 549 -22.70 -11.25 38.41
N TRP A 550 -22.16 -11.92 37.41
CA TRP A 550 -22.80 -12.11 36.11
C TRP A 550 -22.48 -13.50 35.53
N ALA A 551 -23.37 -13.98 34.67
CA ALA A 551 -23.20 -15.21 33.92
C ALA A 551 -23.82 -15.07 32.52
N LEU A 552 -23.15 -15.58 31.49
CA LEU A 552 -23.57 -15.57 30.09
C LEU A 552 -23.28 -16.92 29.45
N ALA A 553 -24.24 -17.51 28.74
CA ALA A 553 -24.03 -18.68 27.91
C ALA A 553 -23.33 -18.26 26.61
N ALA A 554 -22.33 -19.04 26.17
CA ALA A 554 -21.73 -18.87 24.84
C ALA A 554 -22.58 -19.61 23.81
N PRO A 555 -22.96 -18.99 22.68
CA PRO A 555 -23.73 -19.67 21.64
C PRO A 555 -22.94 -20.76 20.91
N GLU A 556 -21.60 -20.66 20.84
CA GLU A 556 -20.69 -21.63 20.23
C GLU A 556 -19.31 -21.57 20.88
N ALA A 557 -18.50 -22.62 20.72
CA ALA A 557 -17.10 -22.60 21.15
C ALA A 557 -16.29 -21.61 20.31
N GLY A 558 -15.63 -20.61 20.95
CA GLY A 558 -14.90 -19.60 20.21
C GLY A 558 -14.24 -18.54 21.09
N THR A 559 -13.60 -17.58 20.45
CA THR A 559 -13.07 -16.36 21.10
C THR A 559 -14.06 -15.23 20.96
N PHE A 560 -14.34 -14.58 22.08
CA PHE A 560 -15.27 -13.46 22.20
C PHE A 560 -14.58 -12.26 22.85
N VAL A 561 -15.25 -11.13 22.86
CA VAL A 561 -14.89 -9.96 23.66
C VAL A 561 -15.99 -9.75 24.68
N LEU A 562 -15.63 -9.72 25.94
CA LEU A 562 -16.51 -9.32 27.04
C LEU A 562 -16.35 -7.82 27.27
N ALA A 563 -17.43 -7.06 27.19
CA ALA A 563 -17.46 -5.63 27.48
C ALA A 563 -18.38 -5.36 28.65
N ALA A 564 -17.90 -4.64 29.68
CA ALA A 564 -18.71 -4.20 30.79
C ALA A 564 -18.84 -2.69 30.80
N SER A 565 -20.04 -2.19 31.12
CA SER A 565 -20.34 -0.76 31.26
C SER A 565 -21.35 -0.51 32.38
N ALA A 566 -21.15 0.55 33.15
CA ALA A 566 -22.06 1.00 34.20
C ALA A 566 -22.08 2.53 34.26
N ALA A 567 -23.19 3.11 34.73
CA ALA A 567 -23.30 4.56 34.92
C ALA A 567 -22.25 5.05 35.92
N GLY A 568 -21.54 6.13 35.57
CA GLY A 568 -20.50 6.69 36.43
C GLY A 568 -19.13 5.98 36.38
N HIS A 569 -18.97 4.98 35.51
CA HIS A 569 -17.73 4.21 35.35
C HIS A 569 -17.26 4.22 33.89
N ALA A 570 -15.94 4.21 33.67
CA ALA A 570 -15.38 4.06 32.34
C ALA A 570 -15.55 2.60 31.87
N PRO A 571 -16.12 2.33 30.66
CA PRO A 571 -16.35 1.00 30.18
C PRO A 571 -15.03 0.24 29.93
N ARG A 572 -15.05 -1.07 30.15
CA ARG A 572 -13.89 -1.94 29.90
C ARG A 572 -14.28 -3.14 29.05
N ALA A 573 -13.35 -3.56 28.18
CA ALA A 573 -13.51 -4.76 27.38
C ALA A 573 -12.24 -5.62 27.48
N CYS A 574 -12.41 -6.95 27.50
CA CYS A 574 -11.33 -7.92 27.51
C CYS A 574 -11.64 -9.10 26.58
N PRO A 575 -10.63 -9.73 25.95
CA PRO A 575 -10.83 -10.95 25.19
C PRO A 575 -11.13 -12.12 26.14
N ALA A 576 -12.08 -12.99 25.72
CA ALA A 576 -12.45 -14.20 26.43
C ALA A 576 -12.53 -15.37 25.43
N SER A 577 -12.02 -16.53 25.81
CA SER A 577 -12.08 -17.76 25.00
C SER A 577 -12.96 -18.80 25.69
N GLY A 578 -13.81 -19.49 24.92
CA GLY A 578 -14.81 -20.42 25.40
C GLY A 578 -14.26 -21.61 26.21
N GLY A 579 -15.00 -21.97 27.25
CA GLY A 579 -14.70 -22.98 28.25
C GLY A 579 -14.74 -22.36 29.63
N SER A 580 -15.77 -22.60 30.44
CA SER A 580 -16.06 -22.19 31.85
C SER A 580 -15.04 -21.22 32.52
N ALA A 581 -14.62 -20.18 31.85
CA ALA A 581 -13.66 -19.20 32.34
C ALA A 581 -14.34 -18.22 33.32
N VAL A 582 -13.77 -18.06 34.50
CA VAL A 582 -14.15 -17.00 35.44
C VAL A 582 -13.36 -15.74 35.04
N THR A 583 -14.07 -14.67 34.67
CA THR A 583 -13.45 -13.42 34.24
C THR A 583 -14.00 -12.24 35.03
N ASP A 584 -13.20 -11.68 35.92
CA ASP A 584 -13.57 -10.47 36.65
C ASP A 584 -13.22 -9.22 35.82
N LEU A 585 -14.17 -8.28 35.77
CA LEU A 585 -14.06 -7.05 34.98
C LEU A 585 -13.99 -5.85 35.94
N VAL A 586 -12.89 -5.10 35.94
CA VAL A 586 -12.72 -3.92 36.78
C VAL A 586 -12.98 -2.67 35.95
N LEU A 587 -14.00 -1.88 36.30
CA LEU A 587 -14.35 -0.63 35.64
C LEU A 587 -13.48 0.52 36.18
N GLY A 588 -13.01 1.39 35.29
CA GLY A 588 -12.26 2.58 35.68
C GLY A 588 -13.17 3.70 36.22
N ALA A 589 -12.59 4.62 37.03
CA ALA A 589 -13.29 5.86 37.39
C ALA A 589 -13.40 6.79 36.17
N VAL A 590 -14.55 7.45 35.99
CA VAL A 590 -14.71 8.51 35.00
C VAL A 590 -13.98 9.74 35.54
N SER A 591 -12.87 10.13 34.89
CA SER A 591 -12.23 11.43 35.18
C SER A 591 -13.22 12.54 34.80
N ALA A 592 -13.60 13.37 35.77
CA ALA A 592 -14.44 14.55 35.54
C ALA A 592 -13.77 15.46 34.48
N PRO A 593 -14.54 16.04 33.52
CA PRO A 593 -13.97 16.98 32.57
C PRO A 593 -13.42 18.21 33.36
N GLU A 594 -12.13 18.49 33.20
CA GLU A 594 -11.53 19.71 33.70
C GLU A 594 -12.35 20.93 33.25
N ARG A 595 -12.98 21.62 34.19
CA ARG A 595 -13.60 22.91 33.90
C ARG A 595 -12.47 23.84 33.44
N ARG A 596 -12.44 24.15 32.16
CA ARG A 596 -11.66 25.29 31.67
C ARG A 596 -12.16 26.54 32.41
N THR A 597 -11.39 27.01 33.35
CA THR A 597 -11.57 28.35 33.94
C THR A 597 -11.43 29.34 32.79
N ALA A 598 -12.51 30.06 32.51
CA ALA A 598 -12.50 31.20 31.62
C ALA A 598 -11.56 32.25 32.24
N VAL A 599 -10.58 32.68 31.45
CA VAL A 599 -9.76 33.84 31.73
C VAL A 599 -10.63 35.08 31.42
N PRO A 600 -10.85 36.01 32.33
CA PRO A 600 -11.57 37.23 32.01
C PRO A 600 -10.68 38.23 31.27
N SER A 601 -11.24 38.81 30.22
CA SER A 601 -10.94 40.01 29.39
C SER A 601 -9.50 40.46 29.24
#